data_276178eefd58462c5779aeb0702a889d
#
_entry.id   276178eefd58462c5779aeb0702a889d
#
_cell.length_a   1.000
_cell.length_b   1.000
_cell.length_c   1.000
_cell.angle_alpha   90.00
_cell.angle_beta   90.00
_cell.angle_gamma   90.00
#
_symmetry.space_group_name_H-M   'P 1'
#
loop_
_entity.id
_entity.type
_entity.pdbx_description
1 polymer ?
#
loop_
_entity_poly.entity_id
_entity_poly.type
_entity_poly.pdbx_seq_one_letter_code
_entity_poly.pdbx_strand_id
1 'polypeptide(L)'
;FAIQELAEKNHYSVVRDYCGHGIGKTYHEEPQVMHYGERGQGLELKEGMCFTIEPMINLGEYHSKVLSDGWTVVTKDGKLSAHGSIQLQLPIMAVKY
;
A
#
# COMPACT_ATOMS: atom_id res chain seq x y z
N PHE A 1 -2.10 -1.98 -8.59
CA PHE A 1 -3.11 -1.77 -9.66
C PHE A 1 -4.54 -1.85 -9.13
N ALA A 2 -4.94 -2.93 -8.51
CA ALA A 2 -6.33 -3.14 -8.10
C ALA A 2 -6.85 -2.07 -7.13
N ILE A 3 -6.03 -1.66 -6.17
CA ILE A 3 -6.40 -0.63 -5.19
C ILE A 3 -6.56 0.72 -5.89
N GLN A 4 -5.61 1.08 -6.75
CA GLN A 4 -5.66 2.31 -7.50
C GLN A 4 -6.88 2.37 -8.43
N GLU A 5 -7.16 1.29 -9.15
CA GLU A 5 -8.32 1.20 -10.04
C GLU A 5 -9.62 1.42 -9.29
N LEU A 6 -9.78 0.75 -8.14
CA LEU A 6 -10.99 0.90 -7.33
C LEU A 6 -11.13 2.31 -6.76
N ALA A 7 -10.03 2.88 -6.26
CA ALA A 7 -10.04 4.23 -5.70
C ALA A 7 -10.41 5.27 -6.78
N GLU A 8 -9.74 5.24 -7.92
CA GLU A 8 -9.97 6.20 -9.01
C GLU A 8 -11.36 6.07 -9.61
N LYS A 9 -11.88 4.85 -9.72
CA LYS A 9 -13.24 4.60 -10.17
C LYS A 9 -14.27 5.29 -9.27
N ASN A 10 -13.98 5.45 -7.99
CA ASN A 10 -14.84 6.11 -7.02
C ASN A 10 -14.43 7.56 -6.75
N HIS A 11 -13.61 8.15 -7.61
CA HIS A 11 -13.14 9.52 -7.52
C HIS A 11 -12.25 9.82 -6.31
N TYR A 12 -11.51 8.82 -5.85
CA TYR A 12 -10.48 8.96 -4.84
C TYR A 12 -9.11 8.77 -5.47
N SER A 13 -8.06 9.15 -4.74
CA SER A 13 -6.70 8.90 -5.16
C SER A 13 -5.93 8.07 -4.12
N VAL A 14 -4.87 7.40 -4.58
CA VAL A 14 -3.99 6.60 -3.73
C VAL A 14 -2.69 7.34 -3.52
N VAL A 15 -2.28 7.52 -2.27
CA VAL A 15 -1.00 8.12 -1.92
C VAL A 15 0.14 7.24 -2.44
N ARG A 16 1.14 7.84 -3.07
CA ARG A 16 2.24 7.14 -3.72
C ARG A 16 3.55 7.14 -2.94
N ASP A 17 3.67 8.05 -1.97
CA ASP A 17 4.90 8.20 -1.19
C ASP A 17 5.12 7.09 -0.17
N TYR A 18 4.09 6.30 0.10
CA TYR A 18 4.11 5.21 1.07
C TYR A 18 3.59 3.93 0.44
N CYS A 19 4.07 2.80 0.95
CA CYS A 19 3.70 1.49 0.44
C CYS A 19 3.57 0.47 1.57
N GLY A 20 2.97 -0.67 1.27
CA GLY A 20 3.05 -1.85 2.11
C GLY A 20 4.45 -2.45 2.08
N HIS A 21 4.72 -3.39 2.95
CA HIS A 21 6.06 -3.94 3.12
C HIS A 21 6.00 -5.43 3.47
N GLY A 22 7.10 -6.12 3.19
CA GLY A 22 7.30 -7.47 3.68
C GLY A 22 7.44 -7.49 5.20
N ILE A 23 7.09 -8.62 5.79
CA ILE A 23 7.24 -8.85 7.22
C ILE A 23 7.94 -10.20 7.40
N GLY A 24 8.95 -10.22 8.25
CA GLY A 24 9.66 -11.45 8.59
C GLY A 24 10.44 -11.25 9.86
N LYS A 25 11.73 -11.55 9.82
CA LYS A 25 12.61 -11.31 10.96
C LYS A 25 12.68 -9.84 11.32
N THR A 26 12.48 -8.96 10.34
CA THR A 26 12.41 -7.51 10.51
C THR A 26 10.97 -7.07 10.26
N TYR A 27 10.47 -6.13 11.06
CA TYR A 27 9.09 -5.64 10.93
C TYR A 27 8.83 -5.01 9.55
N HIS A 28 9.80 -4.22 9.07
CA HIS A 28 9.78 -3.68 7.72
C HIS A 28 10.91 -4.31 6.92
N GLU A 29 10.56 -5.12 5.96
CA GLU A 29 11.54 -5.70 5.04
C GLU A 29 10.98 -5.77 3.62
N GLU A 30 11.83 -6.09 2.68
CA GLU A 30 11.39 -6.29 1.30
C GLU A 30 10.41 -7.47 1.20
N PRO A 31 9.50 -7.43 0.22
CA PRO A 31 9.41 -6.44 -0.85
C PRO A 31 8.58 -5.22 -0.45
N GLN A 32 8.70 -4.15 -1.24
CA GLN A 32 7.75 -3.04 -1.20
C GLN A 32 6.47 -3.46 -1.89
N VAL A 33 5.33 -3.17 -1.27
CA VAL A 33 4.02 -3.52 -1.80
C VAL A 33 3.31 -2.24 -2.20
N MET A 34 3.37 -1.91 -3.47
CA MET A 34 2.79 -0.67 -3.99
C MET A 34 1.26 -0.77 -4.07
N HIS A 35 0.59 0.32 -3.77
CA HIS A 35 -0.87 0.42 -3.85
C HIS A 35 -1.34 1.05 -5.15
N TYR A 36 -0.42 1.31 -6.07
CA TYR A 36 -0.67 1.84 -7.40
C TYR A 36 0.21 1.12 -8.42
N GLY A 37 -0.12 1.27 -9.67
CA GLY A 37 0.65 0.65 -10.75
C GLY A 37 -0.25 0.12 -11.87
N GLU A 38 0.34 -0.63 -12.77
CA GLU A 38 -0.35 -1.22 -13.90
C GLU A 38 -0.58 -2.73 -13.70
N ARG A 39 -1.66 -3.22 -14.28
CA ARG A 39 -1.99 -4.64 -14.21
C ARG A 39 -0.84 -5.49 -14.78
N GLY A 40 -0.51 -6.56 -14.06
CA GLY A 40 0.51 -7.50 -14.49
C GLY A 40 1.93 -7.05 -14.27
N GLN A 41 2.12 -5.86 -13.71
CA GLN A 41 3.43 -5.32 -13.33
C GLN A 41 3.67 -5.55 -11.83
N GLY A 42 4.92 -5.53 -11.46
CA GLY A 42 5.31 -5.66 -10.07
C GLY A 42 5.88 -7.03 -9.72
N LEU A 43 6.10 -7.23 -8.43
CA LEU A 43 6.71 -8.44 -7.92
C LEU A 43 5.72 -9.60 -7.90
N GLU A 44 6.17 -10.76 -8.30
CA GLU A 44 5.40 -11.99 -8.16
C GLU A 44 5.33 -12.40 -6.68
N LEU A 45 4.13 -12.65 -6.20
CA LEU A 45 3.92 -13.13 -4.84
C LEU A 45 4.16 -14.63 -4.78
N LYS A 46 4.92 -15.04 -3.76
CA LYS A 46 5.29 -16.44 -3.56
C LYS A 46 4.68 -16.98 -2.28
N GLU A 47 4.50 -18.28 -2.22
CA GLU A 47 4.01 -18.98 -1.04
C GLU A 47 4.84 -18.65 0.19
N GLY A 48 4.19 -18.51 1.32
CA GLY A 48 4.81 -18.21 2.59
C GLY A 48 5.21 -16.75 2.81
N MET A 49 5.06 -15.90 1.80
CA MET A 49 5.31 -14.47 1.98
C MET A 49 4.37 -13.84 3.00
N CYS A 50 4.95 -13.00 3.85
CA CYS A 50 4.20 -12.15 4.77
C CYS A 50 4.43 -10.70 4.37
N PHE A 51 3.36 -9.95 4.23
CA PHE A 51 3.45 -8.55 3.81
C PHE A 51 2.24 -7.76 4.29
N THR A 52 2.34 -6.44 4.20
CA THR A 52 1.23 -5.55 4.53
C THR A 52 0.60 -4.97 3.27
N ILE A 53 -0.68 -4.68 3.37
CA ILE A 53 -1.39 -3.80 2.44
C ILE A 53 -1.94 -2.67 3.30
N GLU A 54 -1.46 -1.46 3.09
CA GLU A 54 -1.75 -0.33 3.95
C GLU A 54 -1.97 0.96 3.16
N PRO A 55 -2.96 0.98 2.26
CA PRO A 55 -3.17 2.14 1.41
C PRO A 55 -3.66 3.34 2.20
N MET A 56 -3.22 4.51 1.76
CA MET A 56 -3.79 5.80 2.16
C MET A 56 -4.62 6.31 0.99
N ILE A 57 -5.90 6.53 1.24
CA ILE A 57 -6.86 6.94 0.21
C ILE A 57 -7.27 8.38 0.48
N ASN A 58 -7.06 9.23 -0.49
CA ASN A 58 -7.36 10.66 -0.40
C ASN A 58 -8.64 11.01 -1.15
N LEU A 59 -9.42 11.90 -0.56
CA LEU A 59 -10.61 12.44 -1.23
C LEU A 59 -10.23 13.31 -2.42
N GLY A 60 -9.10 14.03 -2.34
CA GLY A 60 -8.56 14.87 -3.40
C GLY A 60 -7.41 14.22 -4.16
N GLU A 61 -6.35 14.97 -4.38
CA GLU A 61 -5.16 14.51 -5.07
C GLU A 61 -4.28 13.63 -4.17
N TYR A 62 -3.40 12.84 -4.79
CA TYR A 62 -2.57 11.89 -4.05
C TYR A 62 -1.35 12.52 -3.38
N HIS A 63 -1.03 13.78 -3.67
CA HIS A 63 0.15 14.43 -3.12
C HIS A 63 0.04 14.64 -1.62
N SER A 64 1.14 14.42 -0.92
CA SER A 64 1.28 14.67 0.51
C SER A 64 2.41 15.67 0.76
N LYS A 65 2.44 16.22 1.96
CA LYS A 65 3.53 17.08 2.41
C LYS A 65 3.90 16.79 3.86
N VAL A 66 5.17 16.97 4.18
CA VAL A 66 5.68 16.85 5.54
C VAL A 66 5.65 18.22 6.19
N LEU A 67 5.12 18.31 7.41
CA LEU A 67 5.07 19.56 8.16
C LEU A 67 6.45 19.95 8.71
N SER A 68 6.52 21.14 9.30
CA SER A 68 7.77 21.70 9.82
C SER A 68 8.41 20.91 10.95
N ASP A 69 7.64 20.03 11.64
CA ASP A 69 8.18 19.13 12.65
C ASP A 69 9.07 18.03 12.05
N GLY A 70 9.07 17.86 10.73
CA GLY A 70 9.90 16.91 10.01
C GLY A 70 9.31 15.49 9.90
N TRP A 71 8.13 15.23 10.46
CA TRP A 71 7.55 13.89 10.44
C TRP A 71 6.03 13.82 10.29
N THR A 72 5.28 14.85 10.66
CA THR A 72 3.83 14.86 10.43
C THR A 72 3.55 15.03 8.94
N VAL A 73 2.77 14.11 8.38
CA VAL A 73 2.41 14.09 6.97
C VAL A 73 0.93 14.38 6.82
N VAL A 74 0.61 15.31 5.92
CA VAL A 74 -0.77 15.70 5.62
C VAL A 74 -1.01 15.71 4.13
N THR A 75 -2.27 15.69 3.71
CA THR A 75 -2.62 15.87 2.30
C THR A 75 -2.22 17.27 1.85
N LYS A 76 -1.64 17.38 0.66
CA LYS A 76 -1.17 18.67 0.14
C LYS A 76 -2.33 19.64 -0.10
N ASP A 77 -3.47 19.14 -0.53
CA ASP A 77 -4.67 19.95 -0.83
C ASP A 77 -5.58 20.17 0.38
N GLY A 78 -5.25 19.61 1.55
CA GLY A 78 -6.02 19.75 2.78
C GLY A 78 -7.31 18.93 2.82
N LYS A 79 -7.59 18.11 1.83
CA LYS A 79 -8.78 17.26 1.81
C LYS A 79 -8.58 16.01 2.66
N LEU A 80 -9.69 15.33 2.97
CA LEU A 80 -9.66 14.17 3.85
C LEU A 80 -8.88 13.00 3.27
N SER A 81 -8.29 12.23 4.17
CA SER A 81 -7.57 10.99 3.86
C SER A 81 -7.94 9.91 4.87
N ALA A 82 -7.93 8.68 4.43
CA ALA A 82 -8.13 7.51 5.27
C ALA A 82 -7.00 6.51 5.04
N HIS A 83 -6.54 5.89 6.12
CA HIS A 83 -5.49 4.88 6.09
C HIS A 83 -5.98 3.61 6.76
N GLY A 84 -5.88 2.50 6.07
CA GLY A 84 -6.12 1.16 6.61
C GLY A 84 -4.87 0.31 6.46
N SER A 85 -4.68 -0.62 7.37
CA SER A 85 -3.55 -1.54 7.29
C SER A 85 -4.00 -2.96 7.63
N ILE A 86 -3.59 -3.92 6.81
CA ILE A 86 -3.78 -5.33 7.08
C ILE A 86 -2.47 -6.08 6.84
N GLN A 87 -2.28 -7.14 7.62
CA GLN A 87 -1.16 -8.05 7.42
C GLN A 87 -1.68 -9.33 6.79
N LEU A 88 -0.99 -9.80 5.79
CA LEU A 88 -1.34 -11.01 5.05
C LEU A 88 -0.18 -11.98 5.06
N GLN A 89 -0.51 -13.25 5.17
CA GLN A 89 0.42 -14.33 4.94
C GLN A 89 -0.14 -15.21 3.84
N LEU A 90 0.64 -15.42 2.79
CA LEU A 90 0.27 -16.36 1.74
C LEU A 90 0.45 -17.77 2.27
N PRO A 91 -0.55 -18.64 2.11
CA PRO A 91 -0.43 -20.00 2.57
C PRO A 91 0.70 -20.73 1.85
N ILE A 92 1.39 -21.58 2.58
CA ILE A 92 2.25 -22.58 1.95
C ILE A 92 1.29 -23.63 1.42
N MET A 93 1.24 -23.78 0.09
CA MET A 93 0.39 -24.80 -0.49
C MET A 93 0.88 -26.15 -0.05
N ALA A 94 0.07 -26.81 0.78
CA ALA A 94 0.28 -28.20 1.05
C ALA A 94 0.19 -28.96 -0.29
N VAL A 95 1.25 -29.65 -0.63
CA VAL A 95 1.21 -30.53 -1.79
C VAL A 95 0.19 -31.60 -1.46
N LYS A 96 -0.85 -31.67 -2.25
CA LYS A 96 -1.84 -32.72 -2.13
C LYS A 96 -1.48 -33.84 -3.06
N TYR A 97 -1.47 -34.97 -2.54
CA TYR A 97 -1.09 -36.19 -3.25
C TYR A 97 -2.33 -37.00 -3.55
#